data_47401f84059e96ae1ef59c4dca5e3b0c
#
_entry.id   47401f84059e96ae1ef59c4dca5e3b0c
#
_cell.length_a   1.000
_cell.length_b   1.000
_cell.length_c   1.000
_cell.angle_alpha   90.00
_cell.angle_beta   90.00
_cell.angle_gamma   90.00
#
_symmetry.space_group_name_H-M   'P 1'
#
loop_
_entity.id
_entity.type
_entity.pdbx_description
1 polymer ?
#
loop_
_entity_poly.entity_id
_entity_poly.type
_entity_poly.pdbx_seq_one_letter_code
_entity_poly.pdbx_strand_id
1 'polypeptide(L)'
;WANRTDPLDFSGVWRFRRLFPFAPADKIMTVGEGQTLCQRADHVAAYTGMNAGCLYLQYEGMNPSGSFKDNGMTAAFTHAQMVGARRAACASTGNTSASLAIYCAASQLMRAVIFIGSGKISYGKLSQALEHGALTVQIAGDFDDALRRVQEVSRQLGIYLVNSINPFRLEGQKSIMLRVLEALRWE
;
A
#
# COMPACT_ATOMS: atom_id res chain seq x y z
N TRP A 1 1.75 24.65 -2.79
CA TRP A 1 1.45 24.31 -1.39
C TRP A 1 0.50 25.32 -0.75
N ALA A 2 0.65 26.63 -1.00
CA ALA A 2 -0.13 27.69 -0.35
C ALA A 2 -1.65 27.64 -0.60
N ASN A 3 -2.13 26.97 -1.62
CA ASN A 3 -3.53 26.91 -2.01
C ASN A 3 -4.19 25.53 -1.78
N ARG A 4 -3.58 24.67 -0.97
CA ARG A 4 -4.14 23.35 -0.64
C ARG A 4 -5.20 23.53 0.46
N THR A 5 -6.45 23.41 0.09
CA THR A 5 -7.59 23.51 1.01
C THR A 5 -8.34 22.18 1.17
N ASP A 6 -8.25 21.30 0.19
CA ASP A 6 -8.85 19.98 0.23
C ASP A 6 -7.95 19.02 1.04
N PRO A 7 -8.49 18.30 2.06
CA PRO A 7 -7.71 17.28 2.79
C PRO A 7 -7.01 16.25 1.91
N LEU A 8 -7.57 15.91 0.74
CA LEU A 8 -6.96 15.00 -0.22
C LEU A 8 -5.67 15.56 -0.85
N ASP A 9 -5.49 16.86 -0.86
CA ASP A 9 -4.26 17.48 -1.37
C ASP A 9 -3.05 17.21 -0.47
N PHE A 10 -3.29 16.78 0.77
CA PHE A 10 -2.23 16.35 1.69
C PHE A 10 -1.88 14.87 1.58
N SER A 11 -2.67 14.04 0.89
CA SER A 11 -2.27 12.69 0.55
C SER A 11 -1.21 12.71 -0.56
N GLY A 12 -0.16 11.90 -0.41
CA GLY A 12 0.85 11.73 -1.45
C GLY A 12 0.37 10.94 -2.65
N VAL A 13 -0.80 10.32 -2.57
CA VAL A 13 -1.48 9.62 -3.66
C VAL A 13 -2.59 10.50 -4.23
N TRP A 14 -3.53 10.92 -3.40
CA TRP A 14 -4.76 11.55 -3.87
C TRP A 14 -4.64 13.02 -4.29
N ARG A 15 -3.52 13.67 -4.00
CA ARG A 15 -3.22 14.96 -4.64
C ARG A 15 -3.09 14.85 -6.16
N PHE A 16 -2.82 13.63 -6.65
CA PHE A 16 -2.79 13.29 -8.08
C PHE A 16 -4.11 12.67 -8.57
N ARG A 17 -5.24 12.84 -7.85
CA ARG A 17 -6.53 12.17 -8.12
C ARG A 17 -7.05 12.33 -9.53
N ARG A 18 -6.67 13.39 -10.25
CA ARG A 18 -6.99 13.57 -11.67
C ARG A 18 -6.42 12.47 -12.58
N LEU A 19 -5.37 11.78 -12.11
CA LEU A 19 -4.75 10.66 -12.81
C LEU A 19 -5.31 9.29 -12.36
N PHE A 20 -6.34 9.31 -11.49
CA PHE A 20 -7.05 8.12 -10.98
C PHE A 20 -8.55 8.24 -11.27
N PRO A 21 -8.98 8.19 -12.55
CA PRO A 21 -10.36 8.51 -12.95
C PRO A 21 -11.41 7.53 -12.43
N PHE A 22 -11.00 6.39 -11.88
CA PHE A 22 -11.90 5.40 -11.28
C PHE A 22 -12.45 5.82 -9.92
N ALA A 23 -11.82 6.77 -9.22
CA ALA A 23 -12.07 7.08 -7.82
C ALA A 23 -12.91 8.36 -7.64
N PRO A 24 -14.23 8.26 -7.39
CA PRO A 24 -15.04 9.41 -7.03
C PRO A 24 -14.59 9.95 -5.66
N ALA A 25 -14.59 11.29 -5.52
CA ALA A 25 -14.00 11.97 -4.36
C ALA A 25 -14.64 11.55 -3.01
N ASP A 26 -15.95 11.27 -3.00
CA ASP A 26 -16.70 10.84 -1.81
C ASP A 26 -16.41 9.39 -1.38
N LYS A 27 -15.69 8.62 -2.19
CA LYS A 27 -15.29 7.23 -1.91
C LYS A 27 -13.81 7.06 -1.60
N ILE A 28 -13.04 8.14 -1.69
CA ILE A 28 -11.61 8.07 -1.45
C ILE A 28 -11.34 7.73 0.02
N MET A 29 -10.59 6.65 0.21
CA MET A 29 -10.09 6.20 1.51
C MET A 29 -8.59 6.56 1.60
N THR A 30 -8.19 7.34 2.60
CA THR A 30 -6.79 7.69 2.85
C THR A 30 -6.46 7.68 4.33
N VAL A 31 -5.24 7.33 4.66
CA VAL A 31 -4.65 7.43 6.01
C VAL A 31 -3.42 8.36 6.02
N GLY A 32 -3.31 9.20 4.99
CA GLY A 32 -2.21 10.15 4.82
C GLY A 32 -0.95 9.56 4.20
N GLU A 33 -1.08 8.45 3.48
CA GLU A 33 0.02 7.79 2.76
C GLU A 33 0.68 8.68 1.71
N GLY A 34 1.93 8.37 1.39
CA GLY A 34 2.70 9.02 0.34
C GLY A 34 3.28 10.40 0.73
N GLN A 35 3.21 10.80 1.99
CA GLN A 35 3.95 11.96 2.51
C GLN A 35 5.39 11.56 2.82
N THR A 36 6.13 11.27 1.78
CA THR A 36 7.49 10.71 1.84
C THR A 36 8.51 11.68 1.24
N LEU A 37 9.77 11.54 1.65
CA LEU A 37 10.85 12.40 1.20
C LEU A 37 11.58 11.79 0.01
N CYS A 38 11.88 12.64 -0.98
CA CYS A 38 12.87 12.37 -2.02
C CYS A 38 14.10 13.23 -1.73
N GLN A 39 15.21 12.60 -1.35
CA GLN A 39 16.44 13.27 -0.90
C GLN A 39 17.58 13.03 -1.85
N ARG A 40 18.32 14.07 -2.15
CA ARG A 40 19.62 13.95 -2.82
C ARG A 40 20.62 13.25 -1.89
N ALA A 41 21.34 12.26 -2.40
CA ALA A 41 22.18 11.35 -1.61
C ALA A 41 23.63 11.31 -2.12
N ASP A 42 24.33 12.44 -2.06
CA ASP A 42 25.68 12.59 -2.61
C ASP A 42 26.72 11.66 -1.96
N HIS A 43 26.59 11.39 -0.65
CA HIS A 43 27.51 10.43 0.02
C HIS A 43 27.32 9.00 -0.51
N VAL A 44 26.08 8.60 -0.77
CA VAL A 44 25.80 7.29 -1.36
C VAL A 44 26.23 7.25 -2.83
N ALA A 45 26.02 8.34 -3.58
CA ALA A 45 26.52 8.48 -4.94
C ALA A 45 28.04 8.31 -4.99
N ALA A 46 28.79 8.99 -4.15
CA ALA A 46 30.25 8.86 -4.06
C ALA A 46 30.67 7.42 -3.73
N TYR A 47 30.00 6.77 -2.77
CA TYR A 47 30.28 5.37 -2.41
C TYR A 47 30.07 4.39 -3.57
N THR A 48 29.10 4.66 -4.44
CA THR A 48 28.77 3.83 -5.61
C THR A 48 29.48 4.28 -6.91
N GLY A 49 30.36 5.27 -6.84
CA GLY A 49 31.09 5.80 -8.01
C GLY A 49 30.26 6.69 -8.93
N MET A 50 29.12 7.17 -8.48
CA MET A 50 28.27 8.11 -9.21
C MET A 50 28.68 9.56 -8.96
N ASN A 51 28.42 10.44 -9.91
CA ASN A 51 28.65 11.87 -9.75
C ASN A 51 27.71 12.49 -8.70
N ALA A 52 28.17 13.54 -8.02
CA ALA A 52 27.32 14.31 -7.13
C ALA A 52 26.11 14.89 -7.90
N GLY A 53 24.94 14.87 -7.25
CA GLY A 53 23.70 15.33 -7.85
C GLY A 53 22.96 14.30 -8.73
N CYS A 54 23.54 13.12 -8.97
CA CYS A 54 22.94 12.09 -9.84
C CYS A 54 22.13 11.02 -9.09
N LEU A 55 22.12 11.04 -7.76
CA LEU A 55 21.40 10.04 -6.95
C LEU A 55 20.41 10.70 -6.00
N TYR A 56 19.17 10.25 -6.08
CA TYR A 56 18.09 10.62 -5.17
C TYR A 56 17.47 9.37 -4.58
N LEU A 57 17.10 9.40 -3.31
CA LEU A 57 16.47 8.32 -2.59
C LEU A 57 15.05 8.73 -2.16
N GLN A 58 14.06 7.99 -2.64
CA GLN A 58 12.66 8.13 -2.23
C GLN A 58 12.41 7.23 -1.02
N TYR A 59 12.18 7.84 0.16
CA TYR A 59 12.07 7.09 1.41
C TYR A 59 10.61 6.66 1.70
N GLU A 60 10.21 5.54 1.15
CA GLU A 60 8.86 4.97 1.31
C GLU A 60 8.60 4.37 2.70
N GLY A 61 9.60 4.26 3.57
CA GLY A 61 9.46 3.86 4.97
C GLY A 61 8.69 4.84 5.84
N MET A 62 8.47 6.08 5.37
CA MET A 62 7.66 7.09 6.08
C MET A 62 6.15 6.88 5.94
N ASN A 63 5.70 5.94 5.12
CA ASN A 63 4.28 5.62 5.02
C ASN A 63 3.72 5.04 6.34
N PRO A 64 2.40 5.13 6.59
CA PRO A 64 1.77 4.69 7.85
C PRO A 64 2.10 3.26 8.28
N SER A 65 2.18 2.29 7.35
CA SER A 65 2.61 0.92 7.65
C SER A 65 4.13 0.72 7.64
N GLY A 66 4.91 1.77 7.39
CA GLY A 66 6.35 1.72 7.22
C GLY A 66 6.77 1.13 5.87
N SER A 67 5.94 1.23 4.82
CA SER A 67 6.29 0.73 3.50
C SER A 67 5.49 1.36 2.36
N PHE A 68 6.03 1.24 1.14
CA PHE A 68 5.39 1.69 -0.10
C PHE A 68 4.04 1.01 -0.40
N LYS A 69 3.71 -0.08 0.29
CA LYS A 69 2.46 -0.82 0.06
C LYS A 69 1.23 0.05 0.28
N ASP A 70 1.33 1.06 1.12
CA ASP A 70 0.23 1.96 1.45
C ASP A 70 -0.26 2.76 0.23
N ASN A 71 0.66 3.13 -0.68
CA ASN A 71 0.28 3.82 -1.92
C ASN A 71 -0.71 3.01 -2.77
N GLY A 72 -0.49 1.70 -2.86
CA GLY A 72 -1.41 0.82 -3.57
C GLY A 72 -2.64 0.47 -2.75
N MET A 73 -2.48 0.37 -1.42
CA MET A 73 -3.57 -0.04 -0.54
C MET A 73 -4.68 1.00 -0.50
N THR A 74 -4.35 2.30 -0.45
CA THR A 74 -5.33 3.38 -0.49
C THR A 74 -6.24 3.29 -1.73
N ALA A 75 -5.66 3.06 -2.91
CA ALA A 75 -6.41 2.92 -4.15
C ALA A 75 -7.28 1.65 -4.20
N ALA A 76 -6.73 0.52 -3.73
CA ALA A 76 -7.48 -0.73 -3.63
C ALA A 76 -8.65 -0.62 -2.65
N PHE A 77 -8.46 0.04 -1.50
CA PHE A 77 -9.53 0.25 -0.51
C PHE A 77 -10.61 1.21 -1.00
N THR A 78 -10.23 2.26 -1.72
CA THR A 78 -11.17 3.14 -2.40
C THR A 78 -12.08 2.33 -3.33
N HIS A 79 -11.51 1.47 -4.19
CA HIS A 79 -12.31 0.61 -5.06
C HIS A 79 -13.10 -0.44 -4.26
N ALA A 80 -12.53 -1.06 -3.23
CA ALA A 80 -13.23 -2.02 -2.38
C ALA A 80 -14.48 -1.42 -1.74
N GLN A 81 -14.40 -0.15 -1.30
CA GLN A 81 -15.54 0.59 -0.79
C GLN A 81 -16.61 0.83 -1.86
N MET A 82 -16.19 1.18 -3.09
CA MET A 82 -17.12 1.40 -4.21
C MET A 82 -17.92 0.15 -4.55
N VAL A 83 -17.33 -1.04 -4.44
CA VAL A 83 -18.00 -2.31 -4.71
C VAL A 83 -18.67 -2.92 -3.46
N GLY A 84 -18.69 -2.21 -2.34
CA GLY A 84 -19.36 -2.65 -1.11
C GLY A 84 -18.69 -3.83 -0.40
N ALA A 85 -17.38 -4.03 -0.57
CA ALA A 85 -16.65 -5.11 0.08
C ALA A 85 -16.73 -5.01 1.61
N ARG A 86 -16.95 -6.13 2.28
CA ARG A 86 -17.00 -6.23 3.76
C ARG A 86 -15.77 -6.90 4.35
N ARG A 87 -14.98 -7.56 3.52
CA ARG A 87 -13.75 -8.26 3.90
C ARG A 87 -12.72 -8.04 2.80
N ALA A 88 -11.48 -7.84 3.21
CA ALA A 88 -10.36 -7.80 2.30
C ALA A 88 -9.31 -8.83 2.74
N ALA A 89 -8.69 -9.51 1.77
CA ALA A 89 -7.73 -10.56 2.07
C ALA A 89 -6.44 -10.43 1.27
N CYS A 90 -5.36 -10.95 1.83
CA CYS A 90 -4.12 -11.18 1.11
C CYS A 90 -3.38 -12.42 1.62
N ALA A 91 -2.52 -13.00 0.77
CA ALA A 91 -1.46 -13.90 1.19
C ALA A 91 -0.18 -13.05 1.39
N SER A 92 0.29 -12.90 2.63
CA SER A 92 1.51 -12.16 2.93
C SER A 92 1.94 -12.32 4.39
N THR A 93 3.24 -12.48 4.61
CA THR A 93 3.86 -12.42 5.95
C THR A 93 4.60 -11.10 6.18
N GLY A 94 4.42 -10.10 5.31
CA GLY A 94 5.25 -8.89 5.28
C GLY A 94 4.44 -7.60 5.11
N ASN A 95 5.00 -6.67 4.34
CA ASN A 95 4.45 -5.32 4.20
C ASN A 95 3.01 -5.25 3.67
N THR A 96 2.56 -6.21 2.86
CA THR A 96 1.19 -6.20 2.35
C THR A 96 0.18 -6.51 3.44
N SER A 97 0.47 -7.47 4.33
CA SER A 97 -0.41 -7.78 5.46
C SER A 97 -0.48 -6.65 6.48
N ALA A 98 0.65 -6.02 6.80
CA ALA A 98 0.68 -4.86 7.69
C ALA A 98 -0.15 -3.69 7.14
N SER A 99 0.04 -3.35 5.86
CA SER A 99 -0.72 -2.30 5.19
C SER A 99 -2.22 -2.61 5.14
N LEU A 100 -2.61 -3.85 4.75
CA LEU A 100 -4.01 -4.28 4.76
C LEU A 100 -4.66 -4.11 6.14
N ALA A 101 -3.99 -4.54 7.20
CA ALA A 101 -4.51 -4.49 8.56
C ALA A 101 -4.75 -3.04 9.02
N ILE A 102 -3.80 -2.13 8.77
CA ILE A 102 -3.92 -0.71 9.09
C ILE A 102 -5.12 -0.09 8.38
N TYR A 103 -5.27 -0.33 7.07
CA TYR A 103 -6.38 0.22 6.29
C TYR A 103 -7.73 -0.34 6.75
N CYS A 104 -7.82 -1.62 7.10
CA CYS A 104 -9.03 -2.19 7.69
C CYS A 104 -9.37 -1.54 9.05
N ALA A 105 -8.38 -1.37 9.91
CA ALA A 105 -8.57 -0.76 11.23
C ALA A 105 -8.99 0.72 11.12
N ALA A 106 -8.35 1.47 10.24
CA ALA A 106 -8.63 2.90 10.04
C ALA A 106 -10.00 3.14 9.39
N SER A 107 -10.37 2.32 8.38
CA SER A 107 -11.66 2.48 7.68
C SER A 107 -12.85 2.01 8.49
N GLN A 108 -12.67 0.99 9.35
CA GLN A 108 -13.74 0.27 10.05
C GLN A 108 -14.85 -0.31 9.13
N LEU A 109 -14.61 -0.28 7.82
CA LEU A 109 -15.56 -0.73 6.80
C LEU A 109 -15.40 -2.21 6.47
N MET A 110 -14.16 -2.72 6.59
CA MET A 110 -13.79 -4.06 6.18
C MET A 110 -12.98 -4.77 7.27
N ARG A 111 -13.08 -6.10 7.30
CA ARG A 111 -12.23 -6.94 8.14
C ARG A 111 -11.06 -7.49 7.32
N ALA A 112 -9.85 -7.44 7.89
CA ALA A 112 -8.66 -8.01 7.29
C ALA A 112 -8.60 -9.52 7.53
N VAL A 113 -8.32 -10.28 6.45
CA VAL A 113 -8.04 -11.71 6.52
C VAL A 113 -6.69 -11.97 5.84
N ILE A 114 -5.74 -12.50 6.59
CA ILE A 114 -4.36 -12.68 6.13
C ILE A 114 -4.05 -14.18 6.09
N PHE A 115 -3.68 -14.66 4.92
CA PHE A 115 -3.22 -16.03 4.72
C PHE A 115 -1.71 -16.07 4.78
N ILE A 116 -1.17 -16.96 5.61
CA ILE A 116 0.28 -17.18 5.75
C ILE A 116 0.62 -18.64 5.49
N GLY A 117 1.64 -18.88 4.70
CA GLY A 117 2.23 -20.21 4.54
C GLY A 117 3.15 -20.55 5.71
N SER A 118 3.45 -21.84 5.88
CA SER A 118 4.52 -22.30 6.76
C SER A 118 5.86 -21.95 6.11
N GLY A 119 6.72 -21.19 6.77
CA GLY A 119 8.00 -20.80 6.23
C GLY A 119 8.55 -19.53 6.87
N LYS A 120 9.32 -18.77 6.12
CA LYS A 120 9.92 -17.51 6.61
C LYS A 120 8.86 -16.46 6.88
N ILE A 121 8.64 -16.13 8.14
CA ILE A 121 7.67 -15.14 8.61
C ILE A 121 8.43 -13.88 9.04
N SER A 122 8.01 -12.73 8.55
CA SER A 122 8.45 -11.44 9.09
C SER A 122 7.65 -11.13 10.37
N TYR A 123 8.15 -11.55 11.50
CA TYR A 123 7.44 -11.46 12.79
C TYR A 123 7.02 -10.01 13.11
N GLY A 124 7.86 -9.02 12.87
CA GLY A 124 7.52 -7.61 13.11
C GLY A 124 6.33 -7.12 12.27
N LYS A 125 6.20 -7.59 11.03
CA LYS A 125 5.05 -7.23 10.18
C LYS A 125 3.81 -8.03 10.51
N LEU A 126 3.98 -9.28 10.94
CA LEU A 126 2.87 -10.09 11.42
C LEU A 126 2.30 -9.54 12.73
N SER A 127 3.16 -9.17 13.69
CA SER A 127 2.73 -8.51 14.93
C SER A 127 1.93 -7.23 14.64
N GLN A 128 2.44 -6.39 13.75
CA GLN A 128 1.74 -5.18 13.31
C GLN A 128 0.34 -5.50 12.76
N ALA A 129 0.21 -6.56 11.98
CA ALA A 129 -1.09 -6.98 11.44
C ALA A 129 -2.05 -7.47 12.54
N LEU A 130 -1.55 -8.24 13.49
CA LEU A 130 -2.33 -8.77 14.62
C LEU A 130 -2.79 -7.66 15.56
N GLU A 131 -1.92 -6.69 15.86
CA GLU A 131 -2.23 -5.51 16.70
C GLU A 131 -3.38 -4.66 16.12
N HIS A 132 -3.51 -4.64 14.79
CA HIS A 132 -4.62 -3.99 14.10
C HIS A 132 -5.86 -4.89 13.91
N GLY A 133 -5.93 -6.03 14.61
CA GLY A 133 -7.11 -6.89 14.63
C GLY A 133 -7.32 -7.75 13.39
N ALA A 134 -6.29 -8.00 12.58
CA ALA A 134 -6.41 -8.86 11.41
C ALA A 134 -6.59 -10.32 11.80
N LEU A 135 -7.54 -11.01 11.18
CA LEU A 135 -7.65 -12.45 11.25
C LEU A 135 -6.53 -13.10 10.44
N THR A 136 -5.70 -13.89 11.09
CA THR A 136 -4.61 -14.63 10.43
C THR A 136 -4.95 -16.10 10.31
N VAL A 137 -4.84 -16.64 9.08
CA VAL A 137 -5.09 -18.05 8.76
C VAL A 137 -3.78 -18.65 8.27
N GLN A 138 -3.25 -19.60 9.02
CA GLN A 138 -2.05 -20.35 8.61
C GLN A 138 -2.43 -21.51 7.70
N ILE A 139 -1.73 -21.62 6.59
CA ILE A 139 -1.89 -22.68 5.58
C ILE A 139 -0.71 -23.64 5.67
N ALA A 140 -0.99 -24.94 5.70
CA ALA A 140 0.05 -25.95 5.52
C ALA A 140 0.57 -25.87 4.09
N GLY A 141 1.84 -25.45 3.93
CA GLY A 141 2.47 -25.21 2.64
C GLY A 141 3.24 -23.90 2.61
N ASP A 142 3.71 -23.51 1.46
CA ASP A 142 4.53 -22.31 1.25
C ASP A 142 3.69 -21.07 0.92
N PHE A 143 4.35 -20.00 0.43
CA PHE A 143 3.70 -18.77 0.02
C PHE A 143 2.76 -18.97 -1.18
N ASP A 144 3.14 -19.82 -2.13
CA ASP A 144 2.36 -20.05 -3.35
C ASP A 144 1.09 -20.85 -3.02
N ASP A 145 1.16 -21.77 -2.06
CA ASP A 145 0.00 -22.46 -1.52
C ASP A 145 -0.95 -21.49 -0.81
N ALA A 146 -0.42 -20.59 0.01
CA ALA A 146 -1.22 -19.57 0.67
C ALA A 146 -1.87 -18.61 -0.35
N LEU A 147 -1.14 -18.22 -1.40
CA LEU A 147 -1.66 -17.36 -2.48
C LEU A 147 -2.77 -18.05 -3.27
N ARG A 148 -2.58 -19.31 -3.61
CA ARG A 148 -3.61 -20.12 -4.31
C ARG A 148 -4.87 -20.24 -3.45
N ARG A 149 -4.70 -20.54 -2.16
CA ARG A 149 -5.80 -20.70 -1.23
C ARG A 149 -6.57 -19.40 -1.01
N VAL A 150 -5.90 -18.27 -0.84
CA VAL A 150 -6.59 -16.98 -0.68
C VAL A 150 -7.36 -16.59 -1.93
N GLN A 151 -6.85 -16.87 -3.13
CA GLN A 151 -7.56 -16.63 -4.39
C GLN A 151 -8.84 -17.48 -4.49
N GLU A 152 -8.75 -18.76 -4.13
CA GLU A 152 -9.88 -19.68 -4.14
C GLU A 152 -10.97 -19.24 -3.15
N VAL A 153 -10.60 -19.01 -1.90
CA VAL A 153 -11.53 -18.57 -0.84
C VAL A 153 -12.12 -17.19 -1.16
N SER A 154 -11.33 -16.28 -1.70
CA SER A 154 -11.80 -14.95 -2.09
C SER A 154 -12.88 -15.02 -3.16
N ARG A 155 -12.71 -15.89 -4.17
CA ARG A 155 -13.74 -16.11 -5.21
C ARG A 155 -15.01 -16.74 -4.66
N GLN A 156 -14.89 -17.74 -3.78
CA GLN A 156 -16.03 -18.45 -3.21
C GLN A 156 -16.86 -17.59 -2.25
N LEU A 157 -16.20 -16.75 -1.44
CA LEU A 157 -16.83 -15.99 -0.36
C LEU A 157 -17.01 -14.49 -0.68
N GLY A 158 -16.71 -14.05 -1.90
CA GLY A 158 -16.80 -12.64 -2.28
C GLY A 158 -15.88 -11.73 -1.47
N ILE A 159 -14.67 -12.21 -1.09
CA ILE A 159 -13.69 -11.44 -0.35
C ILE A 159 -12.83 -10.63 -1.33
N TYR A 160 -12.63 -9.35 -1.05
CA TYR A 160 -11.83 -8.47 -1.90
C TYR A 160 -10.34 -8.77 -1.75
N LEU A 161 -9.73 -9.27 -2.83
CA LEU A 161 -8.32 -9.67 -2.82
C LEU A 161 -7.41 -8.48 -3.08
N VAL A 162 -6.41 -8.26 -2.21
CA VAL A 162 -5.45 -7.14 -2.30
C VAL A 162 -3.99 -7.58 -2.49
N ASN A 163 -3.74 -8.73 -3.08
CA ASN A 163 -2.41 -9.12 -3.54
C ASN A 163 -1.94 -8.25 -4.74
N SER A 164 -0.69 -8.43 -5.16
CA SER A 164 -0.08 -7.65 -6.26
C SER A 164 -0.79 -7.79 -7.61
N ILE A 165 -1.64 -8.79 -7.77
CA ILE A 165 -2.50 -8.97 -8.95
C ILE A 165 -3.71 -8.01 -8.99
N ASN A 166 -3.97 -7.26 -7.93
CA ASN A 166 -5.05 -6.28 -7.89
C ASN A 166 -4.66 -5.04 -8.70
N PRO A 167 -5.39 -4.68 -9.77
CA PRO A 167 -5.02 -3.58 -10.66
C PRO A 167 -5.07 -2.21 -9.97
N PHE A 168 -5.99 -2.00 -9.05
CA PHE A 168 -6.09 -0.74 -8.31
C PHE A 168 -4.89 -0.51 -7.39
N ARG A 169 -4.28 -1.59 -6.89
CA ARG A 169 -3.01 -1.47 -6.18
C ARG A 169 -1.88 -0.97 -7.08
N LEU A 170 -1.81 -1.46 -8.32
CA LEU A 170 -0.82 -0.99 -9.29
C LEU A 170 -1.06 0.48 -9.62
N GLU A 171 -2.33 0.87 -9.80
CA GLU A 171 -2.71 2.26 -10.01
C GLU A 171 -2.21 3.17 -8.87
N GLY A 172 -2.48 2.84 -7.62
CA GLY A 172 -2.01 3.64 -6.48
C GLY A 172 -0.48 3.72 -6.39
N GLN A 173 0.23 2.64 -6.72
CA GLN A 173 1.70 2.61 -6.67
C GLN A 173 2.37 3.52 -7.69
N LYS A 174 1.75 3.84 -8.83
CA LYS A 174 2.32 4.79 -9.79
C LYS A 174 2.54 6.19 -9.21
N SER A 175 1.83 6.55 -8.14
CA SER A 175 2.02 7.82 -7.45
C SER A 175 3.43 8.01 -6.88
N ILE A 176 4.16 6.91 -6.63
CA ILE A 176 5.57 6.97 -6.19
C ILE A 176 6.41 7.70 -7.24
N MET A 177 6.28 7.30 -8.51
CA MET A 177 6.98 7.96 -9.61
C MET A 177 6.53 9.42 -9.77
N LEU A 178 5.22 9.70 -9.64
CA LEU A 178 4.70 11.07 -9.74
C LEU A 178 5.31 11.98 -8.67
N ARG A 179 5.52 11.47 -7.46
CA ARG A 179 6.20 12.22 -6.38
C ARG A 179 7.68 12.45 -6.66
N VAL A 180 8.36 11.47 -7.22
CA VAL A 180 9.76 11.62 -7.65
C VAL A 180 9.87 12.71 -8.71
N LEU A 181 9.04 12.64 -9.74
CA LEU A 181 9.00 13.66 -10.80
C LEU A 181 8.66 15.05 -10.25
N GLU A 182 7.69 15.15 -9.33
CA GLU A 182 7.36 16.42 -8.66
C GLU A 182 8.55 16.97 -7.86
N ALA A 183 9.26 16.11 -7.11
CA ALA A 183 10.43 16.51 -6.33
C ALA A 183 11.59 16.97 -7.22
N LEU A 184 11.73 16.37 -8.40
CA LEU A 184 12.73 16.72 -9.42
C LEU A 184 12.23 17.78 -10.42
N ARG A 185 11.09 18.45 -10.11
CA ARG A 185 10.51 19.51 -10.94
C ARG A 185 10.16 19.09 -12.37
N TRP A 186 9.91 17.80 -12.59
CA TRP A 186 9.59 17.20 -13.88
C TRP A 186 10.75 17.26 -14.91
N GLU A 187 11.99 17.34 -14.43
CA GLU A 187 13.23 17.34 -15.23
C GLU A 187 13.77 15.93 -15.45
#